data_042014dcac07c4d87d6f3c2fa7428a8f
#
_entry.id   042014dcac07c4d87d6f3c2fa7428a8f
#
_cell.length_a   1.000
_cell.length_b   1.000
_cell.length_c   1.000
_cell.angle_alpha   90.00
_cell.angle_beta   90.00
_cell.angle_gamma   90.00
#
_symmetry.space_group_name_H-M   'P 1'
#
loop_
_entity.id
_entity.type
_entity.pdbx_description
1 polymer ?
#
loop_
_entity_poly.entity_id
_entity_poly.type
_entity_poly.pdbx_seq_one_letter_code
_entity_poly.pdbx_strand_id
1 'polypeptide(L)'
;MSERTVGAELDRLFVNCTKRIVVATFASNVHRIQQIADLAVQYGRKIAVCGRSMINTIETARKLGYMDVPDNVFIDIDVIKNYPEDKLVIITTGSQGETMSALTRMASGDHKKVEITPNDLVIISATPIPGNEKSVSQVIDDLMQIGAEVVYNDTHVSGHACQEEQKLIFALTKPKYFMPVHGEFRQLKAHKETAEMMGVPSENIFMSVNGRILELNETSAKLGGTVPSGKILVDGLGVGDVGSVVLRDRQHLSQDGLIVIVMTMDTTTGEIVAGPDVITRGFVYVKESENLMEDVKNEIRKIVHDIENQGIKDWSTIKSILKDHIRDYIFEKTKRNPMLLPIIMSL
;
A
#
# COMPACT_ATOMS: atom_id res chain seq x y z
N MET A 1 -26.79 8.46 7.12
CA MET A 1 -26.44 8.28 8.55
C MET A 1 -25.46 9.36 8.97
N SER A 2 -25.46 9.76 10.23
CA SER A 2 -24.57 10.81 10.74
C SER A 2 -23.38 10.20 11.48
N GLU A 3 -22.24 10.87 11.54
CA GLU A 3 -21.08 10.48 12.37
C GLU A 3 -21.49 10.26 13.86
N ARG A 4 -22.54 10.92 14.33
CA ARG A 4 -23.10 10.71 15.67
C ARG A 4 -23.60 9.27 15.91
N THR A 5 -24.07 8.58 14.88
CA THR A 5 -24.54 7.19 15.02
C THR A 5 -23.38 6.23 15.31
N VAL A 6 -22.20 6.54 14.81
CA VAL A 6 -21.00 5.77 15.11
C VAL A 6 -20.57 5.92 16.57
N GLY A 7 -20.69 7.13 17.14
CA GLY A 7 -20.44 7.36 18.57
C GLY A 7 -21.30 6.47 19.46
N ALA A 8 -22.60 6.34 19.14
CA ALA A 8 -23.50 5.46 19.88
C ALA A 8 -23.13 3.98 19.75
N GLU A 9 -22.70 3.54 18.57
CA GLU A 9 -22.25 2.15 18.38
C GLU A 9 -20.91 1.87 19.10
N LEU A 10 -19.98 2.82 19.06
CA LEU A 10 -18.74 2.72 19.85
C LEU A 10 -19.04 2.67 21.34
N ASP A 11 -19.97 3.50 21.86
CA ASP A 11 -20.37 3.48 23.26
C ASP A 11 -20.92 2.10 23.66
N ARG A 12 -21.77 1.49 22.82
CA ARG A 12 -22.28 0.14 23.01
C ARG A 12 -21.17 -0.92 23.12
N LEU A 13 -20.08 -0.76 22.37
CA LEU A 13 -18.93 -1.65 22.40
C LEU A 13 -18.03 -1.40 23.62
N PHE A 14 -17.98 -0.18 24.14
CA PHE A 14 -17.18 0.18 25.31
C PHE A 14 -17.84 -0.18 26.63
N VAL A 15 -19.19 -0.06 26.69
CA VAL A 15 -19.94 -0.34 27.91
C VAL A 15 -19.76 -1.80 28.33
N ASN A 16 -19.38 -2.02 29.58
CA ASN A 16 -19.15 -3.36 30.15
C ASN A 16 -18.06 -4.20 29.46
N CYS A 17 -17.26 -3.63 28.58
CA CYS A 17 -16.15 -4.34 27.93
C CYS A 17 -15.03 -4.56 28.97
N THR A 18 -14.72 -5.82 29.26
CA THR A 18 -13.63 -6.23 30.16
C THR A 18 -12.32 -6.53 29.43
N LYS A 19 -12.31 -6.42 28.11
CA LYS A 19 -11.15 -6.66 27.24
C LYS A 19 -10.37 -5.36 26.99
N ARG A 20 -9.11 -5.51 26.52
CA ARG A 20 -8.39 -4.41 25.90
C ARG A 20 -9.06 -4.07 24.57
N ILE A 21 -9.27 -2.78 24.31
CA ILE A 21 -9.92 -2.31 23.09
C ILE A 21 -8.82 -1.80 22.14
N VAL A 22 -8.84 -2.27 20.89
CA VAL A 22 -7.96 -1.80 19.81
C VAL A 22 -8.82 -1.23 18.71
N VAL A 23 -8.70 0.06 18.42
CA VAL A 23 -9.52 0.74 17.39
C VAL A 23 -8.65 1.17 16.24
N ALA A 24 -8.90 0.60 15.06
CA ALA A 24 -8.27 1.00 13.82
C ALA A 24 -9.18 1.96 13.05
N THR A 25 -8.68 3.15 12.73
CA THR A 25 -9.41 4.19 12.00
C THR A 25 -8.49 5.01 11.13
N PHE A 26 -9.06 5.86 10.27
CA PHE A 26 -8.29 6.84 9.50
C PHE A 26 -7.70 7.91 10.42
N ALA A 27 -6.40 8.15 10.30
CA ALA A 27 -5.73 9.19 11.08
C ALA A 27 -6.29 10.61 10.79
N SER A 28 -6.85 10.83 9.60
CA SER A 28 -7.46 12.10 9.22
C SER A 28 -8.84 12.36 9.84
N ASN A 29 -9.48 11.34 10.42
CA ASN A 29 -10.80 11.50 11.04
C ASN A 29 -10.66 11.92 12.52
N VAL A 30 -10.31 13.18 12.75
CA VAL A 30 -10.13 13.75 14.10
C VAL A 30 -11.38 13.64 14.95
N HIS A 31 -12.59 13.78 14.37
CA HIS A 31 -13.84 13.62 15.10
C HIS A 31 -14.05 12.21 15.64
N ARG A 32 -13.71 11.18 14.85
CA ARG A 32 -13.77 9.79 15.30
C ARG A 32 -12.78 9.54 16.43
N ILE A 33 -11.56 10.08 16.31
CA ILE A 33 -10.54 9.96 17.35
C ILE A 33 -10.99 10.65 18.63
N GLN A 34 -11.65 11.81 18.53
CA GLN A 34 -12.25 12.50 19.68
C GLN A 34 -13.33 11.64 20.35
N GLN A 35 -14.25 11.05 19.57
CA GLN A 35 -15.30 10.17 20.12
C GLN A 35 -14.70 8.98 20.89
N ILE A 36 -13.66 8.35 20.35
CA ILE A 36 -12.96 7.24 21.03
C ILE A 36 -12.30 7.75 22.32
N ALA A 37 -11.70 8.93 22.30
CA ALA A 37 -11.06 9.51 23.46
C ALA A 37 -12.07 9.89 24.56
N ASP A 38 -13.23 10.45 24.20
CA ASP A 38 -14.32 10.77 25.10
C ASP A 38 -14.83 9.51 25.82
N LEU A 39 -15.02 8.42 25.06
CA LEU A 39 -15.41 7.13 25.62
C LEU A 39 -14.34 6.54 26.54
N ALA A 40 -13.06 6.66 26.18
CA ALA A 40 -11.96 6.22 27.03
C ALA A 40 -11.96 6.98 28.35
N VAL A 41 -12.19 8.29 28.34
CA VAL A 41 -12.35 9.12 29.56
C VAL A 41 -13.56 8.66 30.36
N GLN A 42 -14.72 8.52 29.69
CA GLN A 42 -15.98 8.11 30.33
C GLN A 42 -15.87 6.77 31.05
N TYR A 43 -15.16 5.79 30.46
CA TYR A 43 -15.00 4.44 31.01
C TYR A 43 -13.71 4.26 31.80
N GLY A 44 -12.99 5.35 32.10
CA GLY A 44 -11.77 5.33 32.91
C GLY A 44 -10.63 4.52 32.32
N ARG A 45 -10.47 4.57 30.99
CA ARG A 45 -9.43 3.88 30.24
C ARG A 45 -8.30 4.83 29.85
N LYS A 46 -7.09 4.31 29.70
CA LYS A 46 -5.92 5.00 29.13
C LYS A 46 -5.82 4.74 27.64
N ILE A 47 -5.32 5.71 26.90
CA ILE A 47 -5.16 5.65 25.45
C ILE A 47 -3.69 5.55 25.11
N ALA A 48 -3.31 4.50 24.39
CA ALA A 48 -2.03 4.40 23.70
C ALA A 48 -2.24 4.58 22.20
N VAL A 49 -1.35 5.29 21.52
CA VAL A 49 -1.47 5.59 20.08
C VAL A 49 -0.37 4.84 19.33
N CYS A 50 -0.77 4.16 18.23
CA CYS A 50 0.12 3.40 17.40
C CYS A 50 0.01 3.81 15.93
N GLY A 51 1.16 4.06 15.30
CA GLY A 51 1.26 4.55 13.92
C GLY A 51 1.66 6.01 13.84
N ARG A 52 2.72 6.27 13.05
CA ARG A 52 3.35 7.61 12.96
C ARG A 52 2.37 8.70 12.53
N SER A 53 1.55 8.43 11.51
CA SER A 53 0.55 9.38 11.04
C SER A 53 -0.52 9.68 12.09
N MET A 54 -0.95 8.67 12.85
CA MET A 54 -1.93 8.83 13.93
C MET A 54 -1.38 9.73 15.04
N ILE A 55 -0.15 9.49 15.48
CA ILE A 55 0.52 10.30 16.51
C ILE A 55 0.61 11.77 16.05
N ASN A 56 1.13 12.00 14.84
CA ASN A 56 1.28 13.37 14.29
C ASN A 56 -0.07 14.09 14.17
N THR A 57 -1.12 13.40 13.75
CA THR A 57 -2.45 14.02 13.61
C THR A 57 -3.03 14.39 14.98
N ILE A 58 -2.95 13.49 15.95
CA ILE A 58 -3.44 13.76 17.33
C ILE A 58 -2.68 14.93 17.96
N GLU A 59 -1.35 14.94 17.87
CA GLU A 59 -0.55 16.04 18.40
C GLU A 59 -0.91 17.38 17.73
N THR A 60 -1.07 17.39 16.41
CA THR A 60 -1.44 18.60 15.67
C THR A 60 -2.84 19.06 16.03
N ALA A 61 -3.81 18.15 16.09
CA ALA A 61 -5.19 18.49 16.43
C ALA A 61 -5.31 19.06 17.86
N ARG A 62 -4.54 18.51 18.81
CA ARG A 62 -4.47 19.04 20.17
C ARG A 62 -3.83 20.43 20.22
N LYS A 63 -2.71 20.64 19.53
CA LYS A 63 -2.05 21.98 19.45
C LYS A 63 -2.95 23.05 18.87
N LEU A 64 -3.81 22.68 17.90
CA LEU A 64 -4.75 23.58 17.24
C LEU A 64 -6.09 23.73 17.97
N GLY A 65 -6.29 23.02 19.08
CA GLY A 65 -7.56 23.06 19.85
C GLY A 65 -8.73 22.31 19.21
N TYR A 66 -8.46 21.41 18.24
CA TYR A 66 -9.50 20.56 17.65
C TYR A 66 -9.75 19.25 18.41
N MET A 67 -8.92 18.94 19.39
CA MET A 67 -9.10 17.83 20.32
C MET A 67 -8.98 18.32 21.76
N ASP A 68 -10.01 18.03 22.56
CA ASP A 68 -10.08 18.34 23.98
C ASP A 68 -10.08 17.02 24.78
N VAL A 69 -8.91 16.60 25.21
CA VAL A 69 -8.71 15.37 25.99
C VAL A 69 -7.67 15.64 27.08
N PRO A 70 -7.95 15.26 28.36
CA PRO A 70 -6.99 15.44 29.43
C PRO A 70 -5.63 14.76 29.15
N ASP A 71 -4.52 15.44 29.46
CA ASP A 71 -3.18 14.93 29.19
C ASP A 71 -2.89 13.57 29.81
N ASN A 72 -3.42 13.35 30.99
CA ASN A 72 -3.21 12.13 31.77
C ASN A 72 -3.92 10.89 31.18
N VAL A 73 -4.75 11.06 30.14
CA VAL A 73 -5.44 9.95 29.47
C VAL A 73 -4.52 9.26 28.47
N PHE A 74 -3.66 10.02 27.80
CA PHE A 74 -2.68 9.47 26.86
C PHE A 74 -1.47 8.90 27.59
N ILE A 75 -1.05 7.71 27.20
CA ILE A 75 0.16 7.03 27.69
C ILE A 75 1.05 6.61 26.52
N ASP A 76 2.34 6.46 26.79
CA ASP A 76 3.25 5.90 25.81
C ASP A 76 2.93 4.42 25.55
N ILE A 77 3.04 4.00 24.30
CA ILE A 77 2.84 2.61 23.88
C ILE A 77 3.81 1.64 24.56
N ASP A 78 4.97 2.12 25.02
CA ASP A 78 5.98 1.31 25.68
C ASP A 78 5.61 0.94 27.12
N VAL A 79 4.70 1.66 27.74
CA VAL A 79 4.27 1.41 29.12
C VAL A 79 2.91 0.71 29.24
N ILE A 80 2.27 0.31 28.14
CA ILE A 80 0.94 -0.34 28.17
C ILE A 80 0.90 -1.58 29.05
N LYS A 81 2.01 -2.32 29.16
CA LYS A 81 2.13 -3.52 30.01
C LYS A 81 1.97 -3.24 31.50
N ASN A 82 2.08 -1.97 31.91
CA ASN A 82 1.92 -1.54 33.30
C ASN A 82 0.47 -1.27 33.69
N TYR A 83 -0.46 -1.39 32.74
CA TYR A 83 -1.89 -1.12 32.96
C TYR A 83 -2.71 -2.40 32.76
N PRO A 84 -3.80 -2.59 33.53
CA PRO A 84 -4.74 -3.66 33.29
C PRO A 84 -5.32 -3.57 31.88
N GLU A 85 -5.51 -4.69 31.21
CA GLU A 85 -6.01 -4.74 29.83
C GLU A 85 -7.38 -4.09 29.68
N ASP A 86 -8.30 -4.31 30.63
CA ASP A 86 -9.63 -3.67 30.68
C ASP A 86 -9.59 -2.15 30.88
N LYS A 87 -8.42 -1.59 31.15
CA LYS A 87 -8.17 -0.13 31.27
C LYS A 87 -7.42 0.46 30.10
N LEU A 88 -7.28 -0.28 29.00
CA LEU A 88 -6.54 0.17 27.83
C LEU A 88 -7.42 0.32 26.60
N VAL A 89 -7.15 1.38 25.83
CA VAL A 89 -7.58 1.59 24.44
C VAL A 89 -6.33 1.86 23.62
N ILE A 90 -6.16 1.13 22.53
CA ILE A 90 -5.09 1.38 21.55
C ILE A 90 -5.73 1.94 20.30
N ILE A 91 -5.39 3.18 19.92
CA ILE A 91 -5.81 3.79 18.64
C ILE A 91 -4.70 3.54 17.63
N THR A 92 -5.04 2.94 16.48
CA THR A 92 -4.06 2.50 15.50
C THR A 92 -4.46 2.84 14.06
N THR A 93 -3.47 2.82 13.18
CA THR A 93 -3.64 2.84 11.71
C THR A 93 -3.78 1.42 11.16
N GLY A 94 -4.16 1.30 9.88
CA GLY A 94 -4.22 0.00 9.21
C GLY A 94 -5.63 -0.50 8.96
N SER A 95 -6.62 0.39 9.06
CA SER A 95 -8.02 0.08 8.76
C SER A 95 -8.28 -0.31 7.30
N GLN A 96 -7.29 -0.19 6.41
CA GLN A 96 -7.36 -0.53 4.98
C GLN A 96 -6.50 -1.76 4.61
N GLY A 97 -5.94 -2.46 5.59
CA GLY A 97 -5.14 -3.66 5.36
C GLY A 97 -3.79 -3.39 4.66
N GLU A 98 -3.26 -2.18 4.80
CA GLU A 98 -1.95 -1.83 4.23
C GLU A 98 -0.85 -2.68 4.89
N THR A 99 -0.03 -3.34 4.10
CA THR A 99 0.96 -4.35 4.54
C THR A 99 1.90 -3.85 5.65
N MET A 100 2.29 -2.58 5.61
CA MET A 100 3.22 -2.00 6.59
C MET A 100 2.51 -1.25 7.73
N SER A 101 1.19 -1.29 7.79
CA SER A 101 0.43 -0.61 8.83
C SER A 101 0.56 -1.27 10.20
N ALA A 102 0.20 -0.52 11.24
CA ALA A 102 0.34 -1.03 12.60
C ALA A 102 -0.61 -2.21 12.86
N LEU A 103 -1.90 -2.13 12.46
CA LEU A 103 -2.86 -3.21 12.66
C LEU A 103 -2.47 -4.49 11.90
N THR A 104 -2.06 -4.38 10.63
CA THR A 104 -1.64 -5.54 9.83
C THR A 104 -0.45 -6.25 10.48
N ARG A 105 0.51 -5.48 10.98
CA ARG A 105 1.65 -6.05 11.70
C ARG A 105 1.28 -6.64 13.07
N MET A 106 0.25 -6.12 13.74
CA MET A 106 -0.30 -6.73 14.95
C MET A 106 -0.98 -8.06 14.62
N ALA A 107 -1.75 -8.11 13.54
CA ALA A 107 -2.43 -9.33 13.09
C ALA A 107 -1.46 -10.44 12.64
N SER A 108 -0.34 -10.08 12.00
CA SER A 108 0.70 -11.04 11.60
C SER A 108 1.70 -11.42 12.72
N GLY A 109 1.60 -10.81 13.90
CA GLY A 109 2.54 -11.03 15.00
C GLY A 109 3.89 -10.30 14.85
N ASP A 110 4.03 -9.44 13.84
CA ASP A 110 5.28 -8.72 13.53
C ASP A 110 5.41 -7.37 14.26
N HIS A 111 4.40 -6.99 15.06
CA HIS A 111 4.42 -5.70 15.74
C HIS A 111 5.22 -5.79 17.07
N LYS A 112 6.28 -4.99 17.17
CA LYS A 112 7.28 -5.08 18.27
C LYS A 112 6.74 -4.77 19.67
N LYS A 113 5.65 -3.97 19.78
CA LYS A 113 5.19 -3.40 21.05
C LYS A 113 3.83 -3.91 21.50
N VAL A 114 2.98 -4.32 20.56
CA VAL A 114 1.61 -4.77 20.79
C VAL A 114 1.46 -6.16 20.18
N GLU A 115 1.09 -7.11 21.01
CA GLU A 115 0.69 -8.46 20.64
C GLU A 115 -0.82 -8.56 20.83
N ILE A 116 -1.55 -9.03 19.82
CA ILE A 116 -2.99 -9.28 19.89
C ILE A 116 -3.22 -10.64 20.55
N THR A 117 -4.22 -10.71 21.40
CA THR A 117 -4.58 -11.90 22.17
C THR A 117 -6.08 -12.17 22.08
N PRO A 118 -6.57 -13.34 22.51
CA PRO A 118 -8.01 -13.60 22.62
C PRO A 118 -8.75 -12.65 23.58
N ASN A 119 -8.02 -11.95 24.44
CA ASN A 119 -8.57 -10.96 25.36
C ASN A 119 -8.63 -9.53 24.77
N ASP A 120 -8.59 -9.41 23.45
CA ASP A 120 -8.73 -8.13 22.75
C ASP A 120 -10.08 -8.03 22.04
N LEU A 121 -10.65 -6.84 22.09
CA LEU A 121 -11.72 -6.38 21.21
C LEU A 121 -11.10 -5.46 20.16
N VAL A 122 -11.06 -5.91 18.91
CA VAL A 122 -10.54 -5.11 17.80
C VAL A 122 -11.70 -4.51 17.01
N ILE A 123 -11.75 -3.19 16.92
CA ILE A 123 -12.78 -2.43 16.20
C ILE A 123 -12.14 -1.83 14.95
N ILE A 124 -12.60 -2.23 13.77
CA ILE A 124 -12.18 -1.63 12.49
C ILE A 124 -13.22 -0.59 12.10
N SER A 125 -12.95 0.65 12.46
CA SER A 125 -13.85 1.79 12.27
C SER A 125 -13.58 2.48 10.93
N ALA A 126 -13.70 1.72 9.85
CA ALA A 126 -13.53 2.15 8.48
C ALA A 126 -14.22 1.17 7.51
N THR A 127 -14.70 1.68 6.39
CA THR A 127 -15.14 0.83 5.26
C THR A 127 -13.97 0.65 4.29
N PRO A 128 -13.74 -0.55 3.74
CA PRO A 128 -12.71 -0.75 2.74
C PRO A 128 -12.88 0.19 1.54
N ILE A 129 -11.79 0.85 1.16
CA ILE A 129 -11.74 1.59 -0.10
C ILE A 129 -11.77 0.57 -1.24
N PRO A 130 -12.49 0.84 -2.36
CA PRO A 130 -12.51 -0.08 -3.50
C PRO A 130 -11.12 -0.52 -3.94
N GLY A 131 -10.89 -1.83 -3.97
CA GLY A 131 -9.59 -2.47 -4.23
C GLY A 131 -8.84 -2.95 -2.99
N ASN A 132 -9.22 -2.54 -1.79
CA ASN A 132 -8.60 -2.97 -0.53
C ASN A 132 -9.40 -4.09 0.18
N GLU A 133 -10.53 -4.52 -0.36
CA GLU A 133 -11.45 -5.46 0.29
C GLU A 133 -10.74 -6.75 0.69
N LYS A 134 -9.92 -7.30 -0.21
CA LYS A 134 -9.18 -8.53 0.05
C LYS A 134 -8.15 -8.36 1.18
N SER A 135 -7.44 -7.24 1.20
CA SER A 135 -6.43 -6.96 2.23
C SER A 135 -7.07 -6.74 3.59
N VAL A 136 -8.20 -6.04 3.65
CA VAL A 136 -8.95 -5.83 4.90
C VAL A 136 -9.53 -7.14 5.40
N SER A 137 -10.12 -7.95 4.52
CA SER A 137 -10.65 -9.28 4.86
C SER A 137 -9.55 -10.19 5.44
N GLN A 138 -8.35 -10.17 4.85
CA GLN A 138 -7.23 -10.96 5.35
C GLN A 138 -6.83 -10.54 6.79
N VAL A 139 -6.76 -9.23 7.06
CA VAL A 139 -6.45 -8.74 8.42
C VAL A 139 -7.52 -9.17 9.43
N ILE A 140 -8.81 -9.13 9.04
CA ILE A 140 -9.91 -9.60 9.89
C ILE A 140 -9.75 -11.08 10.19
N ASP A 141 -9.50 -11.89 9.17
CA ASP A 141 -9.30 -13.33 9.30
C ASP A 141 -8.10 -13.66 10.21
N ASP A 142 -6.97 -12.98 10.01
CA ASP A 142 -5.77 -13.15 10.84
C ASP A 142 -6.05 -12.84 12.32
N LEU A 143 -6.75 -11.73 12.60
CA LEU A 143 -7.14 -11.35 13.97
C LEU A 143 -8.09 -12.37 14.61
N MET A 144 -9.08 -12.88 13.85
CA MET A 144 -10.00 -13.90 14.31
C MET A 144 -9.30 -15.24 14.54
N GLN A 145 -8.29 -15.60 13.75
CA GLN A 145 -7.48 -16.80 13.95
C GLN A 145 -6.67 -16.75 15.26
N ILE A 146 -6.22 -15.57 15.68
CA ILE A 146 -5.59 -15.37 16.98
C ILE A 146 -6.61 -15.58 18.12
N GLY A 147 -7.91 -15.47 17.83
CA GLY A 147 -9.01 -15.58 18.80
C GLY A 147 -9.49 -14.24 19.33
N ALA A 148 -9.05 -13.11 18.77
CA ALA A 148 -9.55 -11.81 19.12
C ALA A 148 -11.01 -11.64 18.67
N GLU A 149 -11.78 -10.86 19.42
CA GLU A 149 -13.11 -10.43 19.01
C GLU A 149 -12.97 -9.26 18.02
N VAL A 150 -13.54 -9.39 16.80
CA VAL A 150 -13.39 -8.37 15.75
C VAL A 150 -14.74 -7.81 15.35
N VAL A 151 -14.89 -6.47 15.46
CA VAL A 151 -16.08 -5.73 15.03
C VAL A 151 -15.69 -4.80 13.88
N TYR A 152 -16.32 -4.98 12.73
CA TYR A 152 -16.02 -4.23 11.49
C TYR A 152 -17.27 -3.72 10.76
N ASN A 153 -18.47 -4.04 11.26
CA ASN A 153 -19.75 -3.54 10.75
C ASN A 153 -20.27 -2.41 11.63
N ASP A 154 -21.02 -1.48 11.03
CA ASP A 154 -21.74 -0.38 11.72
C ASP A 154 -20.86 0.62 12.49
N THR A 155 -19.55 0.49 12.43
CA THR A 155 -18.56 1.35 13.09
C THR A 155 -18.02 2.47 12.19
N HIS A 156 -18.60 2.64 10.99
CA HIS A 156 -18.20 3.66 10.03
C HIS A 156 -19.39 4.22 9.27
N VAL A 157 -19.36 5.51 9.00
CA VAL A 157 -20.26 6.20 8.08
C VAL A 157 -19.42 6.86 7.00
N SER A 158 -19.80 6.69 5.73
CA SER A 158 -19.13 7.34 4.61
C SER A 158 -19.22 8.86 4.75
N GLY A 159 -18.09 9.56 4.53
CA GLY A 159 -18.04 11.01 4.42
C GLY A 159 -18.52 11.54 3.06
N HIS A 160 -18.81 10.65 2.10
CA HIS A 160 -19.32 11.03 0.79
C HIS A 160 -20.83 11.23 0.82
N ALA A 161 -21.31 12.28 0.16
CA ALA A 161 -22.72 12.57 0.04
C ALA A 161 -23.48 11.47 -0.72
N CYS A 162 -24.60 11.03 -0.20
CA CYS A 162 -25.56 10.19 -0.94
C CYS A 162 -26.36 11.01 -1.96
N GLN A 163 -27.10 10.33 -2.83
CA GLN A 163 -27.83 10.99 -3.91
C GLN A 163 -28.79 12.08 -3.41
N GLU A 164 -29.50 11.85 -2.31
CA GLU A 164 -30.44 12.84 -1.76
C GLU A 164 -29.71 14.07 -1.17
N GLU A 165 -28.56 13.88 -0.58
CA GLU A 165 -27.71 14.98 -0.11
C GLU A 165 -27.15 15.79 -1.30
N GLN A 166 -26.75 15.11 -2.39
CA GLN A 166 -26.34 15.77 -3.62
C GLN A 166 -27.50 16.59 -4.21
N LYS A 167 -28.72 16.04 -4.27
CA LYS A 167 -29.92 16.78 -4.70
C LYS A 167 -30.18 18.00 -3.85
N LEU A 168 -30.00 17.90 -2.53
CA LEU A 168 -30.15 19.04 -1.63
C LEU A 168 -29.16 20.17 -1.98
N ILE A 169 -27.91 19.82 -2.23
CA ILE A 169 -26.89 20.82 -2.63
C ILE A 169 -27.26 21.47 -3.97
N PHE A 170 -27.70 20.71 -4.98
CA PHE A 170 -28.20 21.27 -6.24
C PHE A 170 -29.38 22.23 -6.04
N ALA A 171 -30.34 21.84 -5.19
CA ALA A 171 -31.50 22.67 -4.89
C ALA A 171 -31.15 24.01 -4.20
N LEU A 172 -30.16 23.98 -3.31
CA LEU A 172 -29.68 25.15 -2.58
C LEU A 172 -28.80 26.07 -3.42
N THR A 173 -27.89 25.49 -4.25
CA THR A 173 -26.90 26.28 -5.01
C THR A 173 -27.39 26.66 -6.39
N LYS A 174 -28.30 25.90 -7.00
CA LYS A 174 -28.81 26.08 -8.38
C LYS A 174 -27.70 26.41 -9.37
N PRO A 175 -26.70 25.54 -9.51
CA PRO A 175 -25.52 25.85 -10.30
C PRO A 175 -25.87 25.96 -11.79
N LYS A 176 -25.30 26.97 -12.47
CA LYS A 176 -25.41 27.14 -13.91
C LYS A 176 -24.61 26.09 -14.67
N TYR A 177 -23.41 25.78 -14.17
CA TYR A 177 -22.47 24.79 -14.73
C TYR A 177 -22.14 23.76 -13.65
N PHE A 178 -21.90 22.54 -14.09
CA PHE A 178 -21.56 21.44 -13.18
C PHE A 178 -20.45 20.56 -13.76
N MET A 179 -19.51 20.17 -12.92
CA MET A 179 -18.46 19.22 -13.24
C MET A 179 -18.32 18.22 -12.08
N PRO A 180 -18.71 16.95 -12.25
CA PRO A 180 -18.51 15.93 -11.23
C PRO A 180 -17.02 15.60 -11.11
N VAL A 181 -16.52 15.46 -9.87
CA VAL A 181 -15.13 15.15 -9.55
C VAL A 181 -15.04 14.05 -8.49
N HIS A 182 -13.86 13.46 -8.34
CA HIS A 182 -13.55 12.51 -7.28
C HIS A 182 -14.37 11.22 -7.34
N GLY A 183 -14.03 10.37 -8.30
CA GLY A 183 -14.64 9.05 -8.44
C GLY A 183 -14.23 8.35 -9.73
N GLU A 184 -14.64 7.10 -9.88
CA GLU A 184 -14.56 6.38 -11.13
C GLU A 184 -15.60 6.91 -12.13
N PHE A 185 -15.40 6.65 -13.42
CA PHE A 185 -16.29 7.15 -14.46
C PHE A 185 -17.76 6.81 -14.24
N ARG A 186 -18.08 5.61 -13.74
CA ARG A 186 -19.45 5.19 -13.38
C ARG A 186 -20.08 6.07 -12.31
N GLN A 187 -19.28 6.50 -11.31
CA GLN A 187 -19.74 7.36 -10.23
C GLN A 187 -19.94 8.80 -10.73
N LEU A 188 -19.02 9.31 -11.54
CA LEU A 188 -19.16 10.62 -12.17
C LEU A 188 -20.40 10.68 -13.07
N LYS A 189 -20.68 9.58 -13.81
CA LYS A 189 -21.87 9.46 -14.64
C LYS A 189 -23.16 9.50 -13.82
N ALA A 190 -23.23 8.73 -12.72
CA ALA A 190 -24.38 8.75 -11.83
C ALA A 190 -24.61 10.14 -11.19
N HIS A 191 -23.53 10.87 -10.88
CA HIS A 191 -23.60 12.23 -10.35
C HIS A 191 -24.07 13.22 -11.45
N LYS A 192 -23.66 13.03 -12.70
CA LYS A 192 -24.18 13.76 -13.86
C LYS A 192 -25.71 13.56 -13.98
N GLU A 193 -26.18 12.32 -13.97
CA GLU A 193 -27.60 11.96 -14.06
C GLU A 193 -28.39 12.61 -12.90
N THR A 194 -27.82 12.67 -11.70
CA THR A 194 -28.43 13.38 -10.57
C THR A 194 -28.55 14.89 -10.83
N ALA A 195 -27.53 15.52 -11.44
CA ALA A 195 -27.55 16.93 -11.80
C ALA A 195 -28.63 17.23 -12.86
N GLU A 196 -28.75 16.34 -13.88
CA GLU A 196 -29.81 16.45 -14.91
C GLU A 196 -31.21 16.33 -14.30
N MET A 197 -31.44 15.38 -13.37
CA MET A 197 -32.70 15.27 -12.61
C MET A 197 -33.01 16.53 -11.81
N MET A 198 -31.99 17.26 -11.36
CA MET A 198 -32.14 18.52 -10.62
C MET A 198 -32.26 19.75 -11.52
N GLY A 199 -32.34 19.55 -12.84
CA GLY A 199 -32.60 20.60 -13.84
C GLY A 199 -31.36 21.31 -14.37
N VAL A 200 -30.15 20.79 -14.15
CA VAL A 200 -28.95 21.30 -14.81
C VAL A 200 -28.95 20.80 -16.28
N PRO A 201 -28.94 21.69 -17.29
CA PRO A 201 -28.93 21.27 -18.70
C PRO A 201 -27.71 20.43 -19.02
N SER A 202 -27.87 19.36 -19.81
CA SER A 202 -26.77 18.45 -20.18
C SER A 202 -25.57 19.14 -20.80
N GLU A 203 -25.79 20.19 -21.59
CA GLU A 203 -24.77 21.02 -22.23
C GLU A 203 -23.95 21.83 -21.20
N ASN A 204 -24.46 22.01 -19.99
CA ASN A 204 -23.78 22.70 -18.91
C ASN A 204 -23.10 21.73 -17.91
N ILE A 205 -23.10 20.43 -18.23
CA ILE A 205 -22.45 19.40 -17.40
C ILE A 205 -21.18 18.88 -18.10
N PHE A 206 -20.04 19.03 -17.47
CA PHE A 206 -18.75 18.74 -18.06
C PHE A 206 -18.15 17.47 -17.45
N MET A 207 -18.32 16.34 -18.14
CA MET A 207 -17.59 15.11 -17.83
C MET A 207 -16.15 15.23 -18.32
N SER A 208 -15.18 15.07 -17.46
CA SER A 208 -13.79 15.27 -17.81
C SER A 208 -12.85 14.23 -17.20
N VAL A 209 -11.66 14.12 -17.78
CA VAL A 209 -10.54 13.31 -17.28
C VAL A 209 -9.46 14.22 -16.70
N ASN A 210 -8.58 13.66 -15.88
CA ASN A 210 -7.46 14.40 -15.31
C ASN A 210 -6.61 15.06 -16.41
N GLY A 211 -6.18 16.28 -16.16
CA GLY A 211 -5.40 17.10 -17.09
C GLY A 211 -6.21 17.90 -18.10
N ARG A 212 -7.51 17.67 -18.22
CA ARG A 212 -8.35 18.48 -19.10
C ARG A 212 -8.71 19.81 -18.44
N ILE A 213 -8.56 20.92 -19.16
CA ILE A 213 -8.87 22.27 -18.66
C ILE A 213 -10.36 22.54 -18.90
N LEU A 214 -11.06 22.99 -17.86
CA LEU A 214 -12.39 23.61 -17.99
C LEU A 214 -12.23 25.13 -17.81
N GLU A 215 -12.54 25.87 -18.86
CA GLU A 215 -12.60 27.33 -18.84
C GLU A 215 -14.05 27.77 -18.61
N LEU A 216 -14.30 28.53 -17.57
CA LEU A 216 -15.64 29.02 -17.29
C LEU A 216 -15.63 30.48 -16.80
N ASN A 217 -16.69 31.19 -17.14
CA ASN A 217 -17.03 32.51 -16.64
C ASN A 217 -18.54 32.66 -16.42
N GLU A 218 -19.04 33.81 -16.13
CA GLU A 218 -20.47 34.05 -15.88
C GLU A 218 -21.39 33.65 -17.04
N THR A 219 -20.91 33.72 -18.27
CA THR A 219 -21.72 33.53 -19.47
C THR A 219 -21.43 32.26 -20.24
N SER A 220 -20.24 31.69 -20.09
CA SER A 220 -19.79 30.53 -20.87
C SER A 220 -18.98 29.55 -20.07
N ALA A 221 -19.04 28.27 -20.48
CA ALA A 221 -18.14 27.23 -20.01
C ALA A 221 -17.78 26.31 -21.19
N LYS A 222 -16.53 25.91 -21.30
CA LYS A 222 -16.03 25.00 -22.35
C LYS A 222 -14.84 24.18 -21.87
N LEU A 223 -14.72 22.97 -22.38
CA LEU A 223 -13.51 22.17 -22.23
C LEU A 223 -12.44 22.71 -23.19
N GLY A 224 -11.33 23.15 -22.65
CA GLY A 224 -10.18 23.72 -23.34
C GLY A 224 -9.08 22.71 -23.64
N GLY A 225 -7.82 23.18 -23.53
CA GLY A 225 -6.62 22.38 -23.73
C GLY A 225 -6.37 21.35 -22.63
N THR A 226 -5.13 20.87 -22.56
CA THR A 226 -4.70 19.92 -21.54
C THR A 226 -3.45 20.40 -20.84
N VAL A 227 -3.29 20.00 -19.58
CA VAL A 227 -2.04 20.12 -18.81
C VAL A 227 -1.49 18.72 -18.53
N PRO A 228 -0.18 18.57 -18.28
CA PRO A 228 0.39 17.32 -17.86
C PRO A 228 -0.36 16.77 -16.65
N SER A 229 -0.74 15.49 -16.73
CA SER A 229 -1.43 14.79 -15.66
C SER A 229 -0.95 13.34 -15.62
N GLY A 230 -1.15 12.67 -14.50
CA GLY A 230 -0.77 11.28 -14.33
C GLY A 230 -0.07 11.05 -13.00
N LYS A 231 0.55 9.87 -12.89
CA LYS A 231 1.28 9.49 -11.70
C LYS A 231 2.69 10.08 -11.74
N ILE A 232 3.07 10.80 -10.72
CA ILE A 232 4.44 11.21 -10.45
C ILE A 232 4.97 10.25 -9.38
N LEU A 233 5.98 9.47 -9.75
CA LEU A 233 6.60 8.51 -8.85
C LEU A 233 7.63 9.24 -7.99
N VAL A 234 7.65 8.93 -6.69
CA VAL A 234 8.62 9.45 -5.73
C VAL A 234 9.42 8.28 -5.18
N ASP A 235 10.74 8.37 -5.24
CA ASP A 235 11.67 7.35 -4.77
C ASP A 235 12.81 8.01 -3.99
N GLY A 236 12.81 7.84 -2.68
CA GLY A 236 13.74 8.55 -1.81
C GLY A 236 13.61 10.07 -1.95
N LEU A 237 14.66 10.74 -2.38
CA LEU A 237 14.68 12.18 -2.65
C LEU A 237 14.32 12.55 -4.10
N GLY A 238 14.21 11.55 -4.98
CA GLY A 238 13.90 11.74 -6.39
C GLY A 238 12.40 11.88 -6.63
N VAL A 239 11.98 12.86 -7.40
CA VAL A 239 10.59 13.13 -7.78
C VAL A 239 10.46 13.12 -9.29
N GLY A 240 9.74 12.12 -9.82
CA GLY A 240 9.48 12.00 -11.26
C GLY A 240 10.62 11.42 -12.10
N ASP A 241 11.74 11.03 -11.48
CA ASP A 241 12.94 10.50 -12.13
C ASP A 241 12.99 8.95 -12.18
N VAL A 242 12.04 8.27 -11.57
CA VAL A 242 11.93 6.81 -11.62
C VAL A 242 11.28 6.39 -12.93
N GLY A 243 12.12 6.01 -13.91
CA GLY A 243 11.66 5.56 -15.22
C GLY A 243 11.11 4.14 -15.23
N SER A 244 10.41 3.80 -16.32
CA SER A 244 9.81 2.47 -16.55
C SER A 244 10.83 1.33 -16.50
N VAL A 245 12.09 1.58 -16.86
CA VAL A 245 13.18 0.61 -16.81
C VAL A 245 13.49 0.20 -15.37
N VAL A 246 13.64 1.18 -14.47
CA VAL A 246 13.93 0.92 -13.05
C VAL A 246 12.78 0.15 -12.39
N LEU A 247 11.52 0.53 -12.69
CA LEU A 247 10.35 -0.17 -12.16
C LEU A 247 10.27 -1.61 -12.65
N ARG A 248 10.51 -1.85 -13.93
CA ARG A 248 10.54 -3.19 -14.53
C ARG A 248 11.64 -4.04 -13.91
N ASP A 249 12.83 -3.48 -13.73
CA ASP A 249 13.97 -4.20 -13.14
C ASP A 249 13.70 -4.54 -11.67
N ARG A 250 13.13 -3.62 -10.89
CA ARG A 250 12.70 -3.90 -9.50
C ARG A 250 11.62 -4.97 -9.44
N GLN A 251 10.64 -4.94 -10.34
CA GLN A 251 9.59 -5.96 -10.42
C GLN A 251 10.20 -7.33 -10.74
N HIS A 252 11.10 -7.41 -11.72
CA HIS A 252 11.79 -8.63 -12.09
C HIS A 252 12.62 -9.20 -10.94
N LEU A 253 13.42 -8.34 -10.28
CA LEU A 253 14.19 -8.72 -9.09
C LEU A 253 13.31 -9.24 -7.94
N SER A 254 12.12 -8.66 -7.74
CA SER A 254 11.21 -9.08 -6.67
C SER A 254 10.50 -10.41 -6.94
N GLN A 255 10.31 -10.78 -8.21
CA GLN A 255 9.60 -12.00 -8.61
C GLN A 255 10.53 -13.21 -8.59
N ASP A 256 11.67 -13.12 -9.28
CA ASP A 256 12.53 -14.28 -9.57
C ASP A 256 13.98 -14.12 -9.07
N GLY A 257 14.32 -12.95 -8.52
CA GLY A 257 15.65 -12.69 -7.97
C GLY A 257 16.73 -12.40 -9.00
N LEU A 258 17.99 -12.56 -8.59
CA LEU A 258 19.18 -12.22 -9.35
C LEU A 258 20.17 -13.39 -9.39
N ILE A 259 20.78 -13.60 -10.55
CA ILE A 259 21.96 -14.46 -10.73
C ILE A 259 23.08 -13.61 -11.32
N VAL A 260 24.21 -13.56 -10.64
CA VAL A 260 25.45 -12.95 -11.12
C VAL A 260 26.40 -14.05 -11.55
N ILE A 261 26.91 -13.96 -12.76
CA ILE A 261 27.93 -14.87 -13.33
C ILE A 261 29.24 -14.09 -13.43
N VAL A 262 30.27 -14.54 -12.74
CA VAL A 262 31.60 -13.88 -12.75
C VAL A 262 32.60 -14.82 -13.34
N MET A 263 33.34 -14.36 -14.37
CA MET A 263 34.44 -15.12 -14.99
C MET A 263 35.52 -14.20 -15.56
N THR A 264 36.70 -14.72 -15.63
CA THR A 264 37.86 -14.06 -16.30
C THR A 264 38.21 -14.84 -17.56
N MET A 265 38.39 -14.14 -18.67
CA MET A 265 38.72 -14.73 -19.96
C MET A 265 40.00 -14.10 -20.51
N ASP A 266 40.83 -14.91 -21.14
CA ASP A 266 41.97 -14.43 -21.91
C ASP A 266 41.54 -13.78 -23.22
N THR A 267 41.94 -12.55 -23.47
CA THR A 267 41.57 -11.78 -24.69
C THR A 267 42.16 -12.34 -25.96
N THR A 268 43.25 -13.11 -25.87
CA THR A 268 43.96 -13.67 -27.01
C THR A 268 43.39 -15.01 -27.42
N THR A 269 43.21 -15.91 -26.44
CA THR A 269 42.72 -17.27 -26.68
C THR A 269 41.18 -17.36 -26.62
N GLY A 270 40.53 -16.54 -25.82
CA GLY A 270 39.11 -16.63 -25.53
C GLY A 270 38.75 -17.61 -24.42
N GLU A 271 39.74 -18.29 -23.82
CA GLU A 271 39.56 -19.31 -22.80
C GLU A 271 39.17 -18.70 -21.42
N ILE A 272 38.43 -19.47 -20.63
CA ILE A 272 38.17 -19.11 -19.24
C ILE A 272 39.39 -19.37 -18.38
N VAL A 273 40.02 -18.31 -17.87
CA VAL A 273 41.19 -18.39 -16.98
C VAL A 273 40.78 -18.61 -15.52
N ALA A 274 39.65 -18.03 -15.08
CA ALA A 274 39.12 -18.19 -13.74
C ALA A 274 37.60 -18.14 -13.74
N GLY A 275 36.96 -18.93 -12.88
CA GLY A 275 35.49 -19.10 -12.78
C GLY A 275 34.99 -20.26 -13.66
N PRO A 276 33.73 -20.22 -14.14
CA PRO A 276 32.69 -19.26 -13.76
C PRO A 276 32.22 -19.43 -12.31
N ASP A 277 32.08 -18.32 -11.59
CA ASP A 277 31.42 -18.29 -10.30
C ASP A 277 29.97 -17.80 -10.48
N VAL A 278 29.03 -18.46 -9.78
CA VAL A 278 27.62 -18.16 -9.86
C VAL A 278 27.12 -17.76 -8.47
N ILE A 279 26.64 -16.53 -8.35
CA ILE A 279 26.12 -15.96 -7.11
C ILE A 279 24.65 -15.65 -7.30
N THR A 280 23.79 -16.09 -6.36
CA THR A 280 22.35 -15.84 -6.43
C THR A 280 21.84 -15.03 -5.23
N ARG A 281 20.79 -14.23 -5.46
CA ARG A 281 20.04 -13.55 -4.40
C ARG A 281 18.56 -13.55 -4.77
N GLY A 282 17.72 -14.03 -3.83
CA GLY A 282 16.27 -14.05 -3.99
C GLY A 282 15.75 -15.03 -5.06
N PHE A 283 16.62 -15.88 -5.65
CA PHE A 283 16.24 -16.83 -6.69
C PHE A 283 15.83 -18.19 -6.12
N VAL A 284 16.75 -18.89 -5.46
CA VAL A 284 16.54 -20.20 -4.83
C VAL A 284 17.26 -20.28 -3.49
N TYR A 285 16.84 -21.20 -2.64
CA TYR A 285 17.53 -21.47 -1.40
C TYR A 285 18.79 -22.28 -1.69
N VAL A 286 19.96 -21.68 -1.50
CA VAL A 286 21.27 -22.22 -1.98
C VAL A 286 21.56 -23.62 -1.43
N LYS A 287 21.22 -23.92 -0.17
CA LYS A 287 21.47 -25.25 0.43
C LYS A 287 20.71 -26.41 -0.24
N GLU A 288 19.58 -26.13 -0.90
CA GLU A 288 18.77 -27.13 -1.59
C GLU A 288 19.04 -27.19 -3.09
N SER A 289 19.89 -26.29 -3.61
CA SER A 289 20.12 -26.10 -5.05
C SER A 289 21.61 -26.13 -5.45
N GLU A 290 22.48 -26.74 -4.63
CA GLU A 290 23.91 -26.87 -4.94
C GLU A 290 24.13 -27.56 -6.30
N ASN A 291 23.36 -28.61 -6.57
CA ASN A 291 23.42 -29.33 -7.85
C ASN A 291 23.01 -28.44 -9.03
N LEU A 292 21.97 -27.61 -8.88
CA LEU A 292 21.53 -26.68 -9.93
C LEU A 292 22.60 -25.63 -10.23
N MET A 293 23.27 -25.13 -9.20
CA MET A 293 24.33 -24.11 -9.40
C MET A 293 25.55 -24.71 -10.10
N GLU A 294 25.89 -25.95 -9.80
CA GLU A 294 27.00 -26.66 -10.50
C GLU A 294 26.60 -27.00 -11.95
N ASP A 295 25.35 -27.40 -12.20
CA ASP A 295 24.83 -27.61 -13.54
C ASP A 295 24.87 -26.32 -14.37
N VAL A 296 24.51 -25.17 -13.78
CA VAL A 296 24.62 -23.84 -14.44
C VAL A 296 26.07 -23.51 -14.77
N LYS A 297 27.01 -23.74 -13.86
CA LYS A 297 28.46 -23.52 -14.15
C LYS A 297 28.94 -24.39 -15.29
N ASN A 298 28.57 -25.65 -15.33
CA ASN A 298 28.93 -26.56 -16.41
C ASN A 298 28.32 -26.14 -17.75
N GLU A 299 27.10 -25.65 -17.75
CA GLU A 299 26.46 -25.14 -18.95
C GLU A 299 27.15 -23.84 -19.45
N ILE A 300 27.54 -22.94 -18.55
CA ILE A 300 28.33 -21.75 -18.89
C ILE A 300 29.64 -22.16 -19.59
N ARG A 301 30.39 -23.15 -19.06
CA ARG A 301 31.62 -23.64 -19.66
C ARG A 301 31.45 -24.17 -21.09
N LYS A 302 30.34 -24.92 -21.32
CA LYS A 302 30.00 -25.42 -22.67
C LYS A 302 29.72 -24.27 -23.63
N ILE A 303 28.87 -23.32 -23.22
CA ILE A 303 28.50 -22.17 -24.05
C ILE A 303 29.75 -21.36 -24.44
N VAL A 304 30.67 -21.11 -23.48
CA VAL A 304 31.92 -20.37 -23.77
C VAL A 304 32.78 -21.14 -24.73
N HIS A 305 32.94 -22.45 -24.57
CA HIS A 305 33.67 -23.29 -25.50
C HIS A 305 33.08 -23.29 -26.92
N ASP A 306 31.76 -23.29 -27.05
CA ASP A 306 31.08 -23.18 -28.34
C ASP A 306 31.29 -21.81 -29.00
N ILE A 307 31.30 -20.74 -28.22
CA ILE A 307 31.59 -19.36 -28.67
C ILE A 307 33.03 -19.24 -29.17
N GLU A 308 33.98 -19.84 -28.45
CA GLU A 308 35.40 -19.94 -28.90
C GLU A 308 35.54 -20.62 -30.24
N ASN A 309 34.92 -21.79 -30.41
CA ASN A 309 34.94 -22.55 -31.66
C ASN A 309 34.34 -21.77 -32.85
N GLN A 310 33.42 -20.83 -32.59
CA GLN A 310 32.83 -19.94 -33.58
C GLN A 310 33.70 -18.68 -33.85
N GLY A 311 34.79 -18.47 -33.10
CA GLY A 311 35.68 -17.32 -33.27
C GLY A 311 35.06 -15.97 -32.86
N ILE A 312 34.01 -15.97 -32.03
CA ILE A 312 33.35 -14.76 -31.57
C ILE A 312 34.17 -14.12 -30.46
N LYS A 313 34.69 -12.91 -30.70
CA LYS A 313 35.56 -12.16 -29.76
C LYS A 313 34.93 -10.90 -29.19
N ASP A 314 33.76 -10.52 -29.67
CA ASP A 314 33.04 -9.32 -29.18
C ASP A 314 32.34 -9.59 -27.85
N TRP A 315 32.77 -8.84 -26.82
CA TRP A 315 32.26 -8.99 -25.43
C TRP A 315 30.76 -8.75 -25.29
N SER A 316 30.19 -7.87 -26.09
CA SER A 316 28.76 -7.58 -26.02
C SER A 316 27.96 -8.77 -26.56
N THR A 317 28.43 -9.37 -27.62
CA THR A 317 27.86 -10.57 -28.24
C THR A 317 27.97 -11.78 -27.31
N ILE A 318 29.16 -12.00 -26.71
CA ILE A 318 29.40 -13.08 -25.73
C ILE A 318 28.45 -12.97 -24.56
N LYS A 319 28.30 -11.78 -23.97
CA LYS A 319 27.37 -11.53 -22.86
C LYS A 319 25.93 -11.79 -23.26
N SER A 320 25.52 -11.41 -24.47
CA SER A 320 24.14 -11.62 -24.94
C SER A 320 23.84 -13.11 -25.14
N ILE A 321 24.74 -13.84 -25.84
CA ILE A 321 24.58 -15.29 -26.08
C ILE A 321 24.52 -16.04 -24.74
N LEU A 322 25.46 -15.74 -23.84
CA LEU A 322 25.50 -16.36 -22.52
C LEU A 322 24.20 -16.09 -21.73
N LYS A 323 23.74 -14.84 -21.73
CA LYS A 323 22.50 -14.45 -21.03
C LYS A 323 21.28 -15.18 -21.57
N ASP A 324 21.12 -15.27 -22.89
CA ASP A 324 19.97 -15.88 -23.53
C ASP A 324 19.95 -17.40 -23.28
N HIS A 325 21.07 -18.10 -23.50
CA HIS A 325 21.14 -19.55 -23.26
C HIS A 325 20.94 -19.93 -21.79
N ILE A 326 21.58 -19.21 -20.86
CA ILE A 326 21.44 -19.51 -19.42
C ILE A 326 20.04 -19.18 -18.93
N ARG A 327 19.39 -18.13 -19.45
CA ARG A 327 17.99 -17.84 -19.13
C ARG A 327 17.08 -18.99 -19.51
N ASP A 328 17.22 -19.48 -20.74
CA ASP A 328 16.40 -20.57 -21.27
C ASP A 328 16.66 -21.87 -20.50
N TYR A 329 17.91 -22.20 -20.22
CA TYR A 329 18.30 -23.34 -19.40
C TYR A 329 17.69 -23.30 -17.99
N ILE A 330 17.80 -22.15 -17.30
CA ILE A 330 17.23 -21.97 -15.95
C ILE A 330 15.70 -22.06 -15.99
N PHE A 331 15.07 -21.43 -16.99
CA PHE A 331 13.62 -21.48 -17.15
C PHE A 331 13.14 -22.92 -17.40
N GLU A 332 13.85 -23.68 -18.21
CA GLU A 332 13.50 -25.08 -18.46
C GLU A 332 13.52 -25.93 -17.18
N LYS A 333 14.54 -25.73 -16.34
CA LYS A 333 14.75 -26.44 -15.09
C LYS A 333 13.85 -26.00 -13.94
N THR A 334 13.54 -24.71 -13.85
CA THR A 334 12.92 -24.12 -12.63
C THR A 334 11.58 -23.42 -12.87
N LYS A 335 11.24 -23.15 -14.15
CA LYS A 335 10.11 -22.29 -14.56
C LYS A 335 10.19 -20.88 -13.98
N ARG A 336 11.39 -20.41 -13.59
CA ARG A 336 11.69 -19.08 -13.11
C ARG A 336 12.59 -18.35 -14.10
N ASN A 337 12.51 -17.02 -14.10
CA ASN A 337 13.27 -16.17 -14.99
C ASN A 337 14.03 -15.08 -14.20
N PRO A 338 15.08 -15.43 -13.45
CA PRO A 338 15.85 -14.47 -12.67
C PRO A 338 16.57 -13.45 -13.56
N MET A 339 16.86 -12.28 -13.00
CA MET A 339 17.71 -11.30 -13.68
C MET A 339 19.13 -11.86 -13.79
N LEU A 340 19.64 -11.97 -15.01
CA LEU A 340 21.01 -12.46 -15.26
C LEU A 340 21.98 -11.29 -15.47
N LEU A 341 23.06 -11.28 -14.69
CA LEU A 341 24.12 -10.27 -14.76
C LEU A 341 25.50 -10.93 -15.03
N PRO A 342 25.88 -11.13 -16.28
CA PRO A 342 27.21 -11.63 -16.61
C PRO A 342 28.28 -10.53 -16.45
N ILE A 343 29.28 -10.79 -15.60
CA ILE A 343 30.47 -9.98 -15.37
C ILE A 343 31.66 -10.74 -15.93
N ILE A 344 32.17 -10.28 -17.06
CA ILE A 344 33.33 -10.87 -17.71
C ILE A 344 34.50 -9.90 -17.58
N MET A 345 35.57 -10.36 -16.95
CA MET A 345 36.83 -9.64 -16.83
C MET A 345 37.79 -10.13 -17.87
N SER A 346 38.63 -9.26 -18.41
CA SER A 346 39.68 -9.57 -19.40
C SER A 346 41.04 -9.62 -18.72
N LEU A 347 41.82 -10.60 -19.08
CA LEU A 347 43.26 -10.69 -18.83
C LEU A 347 44.03 -10.38 -20.10
#